data_6bf836e110cd755730dfefc4e252663d
#
_entry.id   6bf836e110cd755730dfefc4e252663d
#
_cell.length_a   1.000
_cell.length_b   1.000
_cell.length_c   1.000
_cell.angle_alpha   90.00
_cell.angle_beta   90.00
_cell.angle_gamma   90.00
#
_symmetry.space_group_name_H-M   'P 1'
#
loop_
_entity.id
_entity.type
_entity.pdbx_description
1 polymer ?
#
loop_
_entity_poly.entity_id
_entity_poly.type
_entity_poly.pdbx_seq_one_letter_code
_entity_poly.pdbx_strand_id
1 'polypeptide(L)'
;MAKNVRELFNLSGKTAIVTGGSRGIGKEMAEGLAEAGANLMLCARRSEWLDETINEFRGRGFKVEGILCDVAKPADVEAVVKATIEKFGAVDVLINNAGISWGAMPEDMELEKWQQVIDVNLTGCFLFAQAAGREMLKQNSGSIINIASIAGLTSSANGPFYAGYVASKAGLIGLTRELAASWGRKGIRVNAIAPGFFHSRLADRVIDLYERSVQENNVIPRIGNEGELKGVAVFLASDASSYITGQTIAVDGGMTV
;
A
#
# COMPACT_ATOMS: atom_id res chain seq x y z
N MET A 1 31.41 8.50 -2.24
CA MET A 1 31.34 8.36 -0.78
C MET A 1 29.98 7.75 -0.42
N ALA A 2 29.91 6.91 0.62
CA ALA A 2 28.62 6.40 1.07
C ALA A 2 27.77 7.56 1.65
N LYS A 3 26.46 7.55 1.35
CA LYS A 3 25.50 8.49 1.94
C LYS A 3 25.42 8.26 3.45
N ASN A 4 25.20 9.32 4.22
CA ASN A 4 24.87 9.16 5.64
C ASN A 4 23.46 8.58 5.81
N VAL A 5 23.14 8.04 6.99
CA VAL A 5 21.87 7.35 7.20
C VAL A 5 20.65 8.27 6.99
N ARG A 6 20.73 9.55 7.34
CA ARG A 6 19.61 10.50 7.13
C ARG A 6 19.36 10.78 5.66
N GLU A 7 20.44 10.85 4.86
CA GLU A 7 20.35 11.03 3.40
C GLU A 7 19.72 9.80 2.72
N LEU A 8 19.93 8.60 3.26
CA LEU A 8 19.33 7.37 2.74
C LEU A 8 17.80 7.38 2.80
N PHE A 9 17.21 8.02 3.81
CA PHE A 9 15.76 8.12 4.00
C PHE A 9 15.13 9.36 3.35
N ASN A 10 15.93 10.24 2.75
CA ASN A 10 15.44 11.48 2.14
C ASN A 10 14.69 11.20 0.83
N LEU A 11 13.46 11.70 0.74
CA LEU A 11 12.59 11.62 -0.44
C LEU A 11 12.39 12.98 -1.12
N SER A 12 13.19 14.00 -0.79
CA SER A 12 13.08 15.33 -1.42
C SER A 12 13.25 15.23 -2.94
N GLY A 13 12.31 15.81 -3.67
CA GLY A 13 12.27 15.75 -5.14
C GLY A 13 11.70 14.44 -5.71
N LYS A 14 11.36 13.46 -4.88
CA LYS A 14 10.67 12.24 -5.29
C LYS A 14 9.16 12.45 -5.35
N THR A 15 8.49 11.73 -6.24
CA THR A 15 7.04 11.76 -6.39
C THR A 15 6.45 10.39 -6.12
N ALA A 16 5.47 10.34 -5.23
CA ALA A 16 4.79 9.11 -4.83
C ALA A 16 3.30 9.14 -5.21
N ILE A 17 2.83 8.05 -5.82
CA ILE A 17 1.39 7.76 -5.95
C ILE A 17 0.97 6.87 -4.79
N VAL A 18 -0.11 7.22 -4.09
CA VAL A 18 -0.67 6.40 -3.01
C VAL A 18 -2.14 6.11 -3.30
N THR A 19 -2.46 4.84 -3.62
CA THR A 19 -3.84 4.43 -3.84
C THR A 19 -4.56 4.21 -2.51
N GLY A 20 -5.80 4.69 -2.40
CA GLY A 20 -6.52 4.68 -1.12
C GLY A 20 -5.88 5.59 -0.07
N GLY A 21 -5.15 6.63 -0.49
CA GLY A 21 -4.40 7.55 0.39
C GLY A 21 -5.25 8.57 1.14
N SER A 22 -6.58 8.48 1.07
CA SER A 22 -7.48 9.47 1.68
C SER A 22 -7.78 9.23 3.17
N ARG A 23 -7.38 8.11 3.75
CA ARG A 23 -7.63 7.75 5.16
C ARG A 23 -6.90 6.48 5.59
N GLY A 24 -6.97 6.17 6.91
CA GLY A 24 -6.40 4.95 7.49
C GLY A 24 -4.91 4.78 7.17
N ILE A 25 -4.46 3.54 7.04
CA ILE A 25 -3.04 3.24 6.82
C ILE A 25 -2.46 3.83 5.52
N GLY A 26 -3.30 4.04 4.49
CA GLY A 26 -2.87 4.71 3.26
C GLY A 26 -2.55 6.19 3.46
N LYS A 27 -3.38 6.91 4.22
CA LYS A 27 -3.12 8.31 4.62
C LYS A 27 -1.87 8.39 5.50
N GLU A 28 -1.74 7.50 6.47
CA GLU A 28 -0.60 7.42 7.38
C GLU A 28 0.73 7.23 6.62
N MET A 29 0.77 6.27 5.69
CA MET A 29 1.97 6.06 4.87
C MET A 29 2.26 7.24 3.95
N ALA A 30 1.21 7.84 3.34
CA ALA A 30 1.36 9.04 2.53
C ALA A 30 1.94 10.21 3.34
N GLU A 31 1.48 10.39 4.58
CA GLU A 31 2.02 11.38 5.50
C GLU A 31 3.51 11.14 5.78
N GLY A 32 3.92 9.90 6.09
CA GLY A 32 5.32 9.55 6.28
C GLY A 32 6.19 9.89 5.07
N LEU A 33 5.71 9.60 3.84
CA LEU A 33 6.43 9.97 2.61
C LEU A 33 6.55 11.50 2.46
N ALA A 34 5.48 12.27 2.77
CA ALA A 34 5.51 13.72 2.72
C ALA A 34 6.46 14.32 3.76
N GLU A 35 6.47 13.79 4.98
CA GLU A 35 7.41 14.17 6.06
C GLU A 35 8.87 13.91 5.65
N ALA A 36 9.12 12.87 4.85
CA ALA A 36 10.42 12.58 4.26
C ALA A 36 10.75 13.43 3.02
N GLY A 37 9.83 14.31 2.58
CA GLY A 37 10.05 15.29 1.52
C GLY A 37 9.46 14.94 0.14
N ALA A 38 8.69 13.86 0.01
CA ALA A 38 8.08 13.47 -1.26
C ALA A 38 6.92 14.40 -1.67
N ASN A 39 6.76 14.60 -2.98
CA ASN A 39 5.52 15.08 -3.57
C ASN A 39 4.51 13.93 -3.61
N LEU A 40 3.22 14.20 -3.38
CA LEU A 40 2.20 13.18 -3.32
C LEU A 40 1.12 13.35 -4.40
N MET A 41 0.78 12.26 -5.07
CA MET A 41 -0.48 12.08 -5.78
C MET A 41 -1.34 11.06 -5.03
N LEU A 42 -2.40 11.52 -4.39
CA LEU A 42 -3.35 10.65 -3.70
C LEU A 42 -4.50 10.29 -4.63
N CYS A 43 -4.94 9.04 -4.60
CA CYS A 43 -6.16 8.69 -5.30
C CYS A 43 -7.12 7.88 -4.41
N ALA A 44 -8.41 8.13 -4.60
CA ALA A 44 -9.49 7.47 -3.89
C ALA A 44 -10.80 7.56 -4.68
N ARG A 45 -11.79 6.75 -4.29
CA ARG A 45 -13.12 6.75 -4.97
C ARG A 45 -14.06 7.85 -4.48
N ARG A 46 -13.81 8.47 -3.33
CA ARG A 46 -14.72 9.46 -2.71
C ARG A 46 -13.99 10.77 -2.51
N SER A 47 -14.58 11.82 -3.08
CA SER A 47 -14.05 13.19 -3.00
C SER A 47 -13.99 13.71 -1.56
N GLU A 48 -15.04 13.48 -0.77
CA GLU A 48 -15.18 14.06 0.56
C GLU A 48 -13.94 13.82 1.43
N TRP A 49 -13.47 12.56 1.49
CA TRP A 49 -12.28 12.21 2.28
C TRP A 49 -10.96 12.57 1.58
N LEU A 50 -10.95 12.56 0.24
CA LEU A 50 -9.76 12.92 -0.52
C LEU A 50 -9.46 14.40 -0.37
N ASP A 51 -10.47 15.24 -0.53
CA ASP A 51 -10.36 16.70 -0.42
C ASP A 51 -9.98 17.13 1.01
N GLU A 52 -10.57 16.50 2.03
CA GLU A 52 -10.21 16.72 3.44
C GLU A 52 -8.73 16.45 3.68
N THR A 53 -8.23 15.28 3.25
CA THR A 53 -6.83 14.90 3.42
C THR A 53 -5.87 15.81 2.64
N ILE A 54 -6.22 16.19 1.41
CA ILE A 54 -5.43 17.13 0.61
C ILE A 54 -5.33 18.49 1.31
N ASN A 55 -6.45 19.01 1.81
CA ASN A 55 -6.47 20.30 2.48
C ASN A 55 -5.65 20.27 3.78
N GLU A 56 -5.76 19.19 4.56
CA GLU A 56 -4.94 18.98 5.77
C GLU A 56 -3.45 18.96 5.42
N PHE A 57 -3.05 18.18 4.42
CA PHE A 57 -1.64 18.04 4.04
C PHE A 57 -1.08 19.35 3.45
N ARG A 58 -1.85 20.07 2.63
CA ARG A 58 -1.48 21.39 2.15
C ARG A 58 -1.33 22.41 3.28
N GLY A 59 -2.25 22.36 4.27
CA GLY A 59 -2.16 23.23 5.46
C GLY A 59 -0.89 23.01 6.28
N ARG A 60 -0.28 21.82 6.19
CA ARG A 60 1.02 21.48 6.79
C ARG A 60 2.22 21.76 5.87
N GLY A 61 1.98 22.33 4.69
CA GLY A 61 3.04 22.69 3.73
C GLY A 61 3.49 21.56 2.81
N PHE A 62 2.81 20.39 2.81
CA PHE A 62 3.14 19.28 1.91
C PHE A 62 2.68 19.55 0.48
N LYS A 63 3.47 19.12 -0.49
CA LYS A 63 3.11 19.16 -1.91
C LYS A 63 2.26 17.96 -2.25
N VAL A 64 0.94 18.17 -2.32
CA VAL A 64 -0.03 17.09 -2.55
C VAL A 64 -1.09 17.50 -3.57
N GLU A 65 -1.41 16.56 -4.45
CA GLU A 65 -2.54 16.60 -5.37
C GLU A 65 -3.39 15.35 -5.19
N GLY A 66 -4.62 15.37 -5.70
CA GLY A 66 -5.50 14.21 -5.63
C GLY A 66 -6.40 14.10 -6.85
N ILE A 67 -6.77 12.86 -7.16
CA ILE A 67 -7.65 12.53 -8.27
C ILE A 67 -8.60 11.39 -7.88
N LEU A 68 -9.86 11.50 -8.31
CA LEU A 68 -10.81 10.41 -8.13
C LEU A 68 -10.45 9.25 -9.04
N CYS A 69 -10.41 8.04 -8.47
CA CYS A 69 -10.02 6.84 -9.19
C CYS A 69 -10.68 5.60 -8.59
N ASP A 70 -11.27 4.79 -9.45
CA ASP A 70 -11.55 3.39 -9.18
C ASP A 70 -10.38 2.55 -9.69
N VAL A 71 -9.62 1.95 -8.78
CA VAL A 71 -8.41 1.18 -9.10
C VAL A 71 -8.68 -0.03 -10.01
N ALA A 72 -9.92 -0.51 -10.06
CA ALA A 72 -10.34 -1.59 -10.94
C ALA A 72 -10.60 -1.14 -12.39
N LYS A 73 -10.53 0.17 -12.68
CA LYS A 73 -10.78 0.73 -14.02
C LYS A 73 -9.47 1.17 -14.68
N PRO A 74 -9.04 0.52 -15.77
CA PRO A 74 -7.78 0.88 -16.45
C PRO A 74 -7.68 2.35 -16.84
N ALA A 75 -8.78 2.95 -17.33
CA ALA A 75 -8.79 4.36 -17.74
C ALA A 75 -8.55 5.33 -16.57
N ASP A 76 -9.11 5.04 -15.39
CA ASP A 76 -8.88 5.85 -14.20
C ASP A 76 -7.41 5.75 -13.75
N VAL A 77 -6.84 4.53 -13.79
CA VAL A 77 -5.43 4.28 -13.44
C VAL A 77 -4.47 5.05 -14.35
N GLU A 78 -4.69 4.97 -15.68
CA GLU A 78 -3.88 5.73 -16.65
C GLU A 78 -4.01 7.24 -16.43
N ALA A 79 -5.22 7.74 -16.09
CA ALA A 79 -5.44 9.15 -15.78
C ALA A 79 -4.65 9.62 -14.55
N VAL A 80 -4.58 8.79 -13.48
CA VAL A 80 -3.77 9.11 -12.28
C VAL A 80 -2.29 9.23 -12.64
N VAL A 81 -1.73 8.24 -13.35
CA VAL A 81 -0.31 8.25 -13.72
C VAL A 81 0.01 9.43 -14.61
N LYS A 82 -0.83 9.70 -15.62
CA LYS A 82 -0.68 10.86 -16.51
C LYS A 82 -0.71 12.18 -15.73
N ALA A 83 -1.70 12.40 -14.89
CA ALA A 83 -1.81 13.61 -14.07
C ALA A 83 -0.60 13.78 -13.13
N THR A 84 -0.04 12.66 -12.61
CA THR A 84 1.17 12.69 -11.78
C THR A 84 2.37 13.21 -12.56
N ILE A 85 2.58 12.70 -13.78
CA ILE A 85 3.67 13.15 -14.66
C ILE A 85 3.46 14.62 -15.04
N GLU A 86 2.26 15.01 -15.43
CA GLU A 86 1.97 16.40 -15.80
C GLU A 86 2.23 17.39 -14.64
N LYS A 87 1.92 16.97 -13.41
CA LYS A 87 2.05 17.84 -12.23
C LYS A 87 3.46 17.87 -11.64
N PHE A 88 4.11 16.70 -11.56
CA PHE A 88 5.35 16.52 -10.79
C PHE A 88 6.54 16.06 -11.63
N GLY A 89 6.33 15.69 -12.89
CA GLY A 89 7.37 15.32 -13.85
C GLY A 89 7.83 13.86 -13.80
N ALA A 90 7.54 13.11 -12.72
CA ALA A 90 8.01 11.75 -12.54
C ALA A 90 7.07 10.92 -11.66
N VAL A 91 7.23 9.59 -11.70
CA VAL A 91 6.71 8.65 -10.70
C VAL A 91 7.88 7.84 -10.14
N ASP A 92 8.31 8.15 -8.92
CA ASP A 92 9.42 7.46 -8.25
C ASP A 92 8.94 6.35 -7.32
N VAL A 93 7.79 6.53 -6.68
CA VAL A 93 7.21 5.59 -5.71
C VAL A 93 5.75 5.33 -6.04
N LEU A 94 5.34 4.06 -5.93
CA LEU A 94 3.96 3.64 -5.97
C LEU A 94 3.63 2.88 -4.68
N ILE A 95 2.63 3.32 -3.91
CA ILE A 95 2.02 2.53 -2.84
C ILE A 95 0.65 2.02 -3.30
N ASN A 96 0.57 0.73 -3.58
CA ASN A 96 -0.67 0.01 -3.86
C ASN A 96 -1.35 -0.36 -2.53
N ASN A 97 -2.17 0.56 -1.99
CA ASN A 97 -2.84 0.37 -0.70
C ASN A 97 -4.36 0.21 -0.82
N ALA A 98 -5.00 0.70 -1.88
CA ALA A 98 -6.45 0.55 -2.03
C ALA A 98 -6.88 -0.92 -1.88
N GLY A 99 -7.89 -1.16 -1.06
CA GLY A 99 -8.36 -2.51 -0.81
C GLY A 99 -9.75 -2.56 -0.17
N ILE A 100 -10.40 -3.70 -0.34
CA ILE A 100 -11.69 -4.04 0.26
C ILE A 100 -11.66 -5.48 0.78
N SER A 101 -12.59 -5.82 1.65
CA SER A 101 -12.84 -7.19 2.09
C SER A 101 -14.32 -7.52 2.01
N TRP A 102 -14.62 -8.80 1.89
CA TRP A 102 -15.97 -9.34 1.99
C TRP A 102 -15.91 -10.67 2.75
N GLY A 103 -16.65 -10.75 3.86
CA GLY A 103 -16.72 -11.96 4.69
C GLY A 103 -17.94 -12.79 4.33
N ALA A 104 -17.76 -14.09 4.10
CA ALA A 104 -18.79 -15.10 3.95
C ALA A 104 -18.16 -16.48 4.19
N MET A 105 -19.00 -17.48 4.55
CA MET A 105 -18.55 -18.88 4.52
C MET A 105 -18.12 -19.22 3.08
N PRO A 106 -17.07 -20.03 2.89
CA PRO A 106 -16.58 -20.34 1.55
C PRO A 106 -17.64 -20.91 0.59
N GLU A 107 -18.51 -21.75 1.10
CA GLU A 107 -19.63 -22.37 0.36
C GLU A 107 -20.72 -21.37 -0.02
N ASP A 108 -20.84 -20.25 0.70
CA ASP A 108 -21.86 -19.21 0.49
C ASP A 108 -21.28 -17.95 -0.18
N MET A 109 -19.99 -17.95 -0.55
CA MET A 109 -19.34 -16.81 -1.15
C MET A 109 -19.90 -16.52 -2.56
N GLU A 110 -20.61 -15.42 -2.69
CA GLU A 110 -21.10 -14.96 -4.00
C GLU A 110 -19.93 -14.64 -4.95
N LEU A 111 -19.97 -15.20 -6.17
CA LEU A 111 -18.92 -14.99 -7.17
C LEU A 111 -18.69 -13.50 -7.48
N GLU A 112 -19.74 -12.70 -7.50
CA GLU A 112 -19.65 -11.25 -7.71
C GLU A 112 -18.83 -10.57 -6.62
N LYS A 113 -19.04 -10.94 -5.34
CA LYS A 113 -18.29 -10.39 -4.21
C LYS A 113 -16.84 -10.85 -4.20
N TRP A 114 -16.62 -12.12 -4.52
CA TRP A 114 -15.27 -12.63 -4.76
C TRP A 114 -14.55 -11.82 -5.83
N GLN A 115 -15.17 -11.68 -7.03
CA GLN A 115 -14.57 -10.97 -8.14
C GLN A 115 -14.28 -9.51 -7.81
N GLN A 116 -15.23 -8.82 -7.14
CA GLN A 116 -15.03 -7.44 -6.71
C GLN A 116 -13.79 -7.28 -5.80
N VAL A 117 -13.55 -8.23 -4.89
CA VAL A 117 -12.37 -8.23 -4.02
C VAL A 117 -11.10 -8.45 -4.85
N ILE A 118 -11.10 -9.40 -5.76
CA ILE A 118 -9.96 -9.67 -6.66
C ILE A 118 -9.65 -8.46 -7.55
N ASP A 119 -10.68 -7.86 -8.14
CA ASP A 119 -10.52 -6.71 -9.03
C ASP A 119 -9.89 -5.51 -8.34
N VAL A 120 -10.30 -5.22 -7.11
CA VAL A 120 -9.72 -4.09 -6.35
C VAL A 120 -8.34 -4.43 -5.79
N ASN A 121 -8.21 -5.58 -5.12
CA ASN A 121 -7.02 -5.86 -4.29
C ASN A 121 -5.83 -6.43 -5.07
N LEU A 122 -6.08 -7.07 -6.21
CA LEU A 122 -5.04 -7.73 -7.01
C LEU A 122 -4.96 -7.14 -8.41
N THR A 123 -6.05 -7.15 -9.17
CA THR A 123 -6.06 -6.60 -10.54
C THR A 123 -5.74 -5.12 -10.54
N GLY A 124 -6.33 -4.32 -9.63
CA GLY A 124 -6.05 -2.90 -9.50
C GLY A 124 -4.59 -2.60 -9.15
N CYS A 125 -3.99 -3.40 -8.25
CA CYS A 125 -2.56 -3.29 -7.94
C CYS A 125 -1.67 -3.60 -9.17
N PHE A 126 -2.04 -4.60 -9.97
CA PHE A 126 -1.34 -4.92 -11.21
C PHE A 126 -1.46 -3.79 -12.23
N LEU A 127 -2.66 -3.22 -12.42
CA LEU A 127 -2.87 -2.10 -13.34
C LEU A 127 -2.02 -0.89 -12.97
N PHE A 128 -2.01 -0.51 -11.69
CA PHE A 128 -1.14 0.59 -11.22
C PHE A 128 0.34 0.26 -11.37
N ALA A 129 0.76 -0.96 -11.00
CA ALA A 129 2.15 -1.38 -11.18
C ALA A 129 2.55 -1.36 -12.66
N GLN A 130 1.67 -1.76 -13.57
CA GLN A 130 1.92 -1.71 -15.02
C GLN A 130 2.03 -0.27 -15.52
N ALA A 131 1.09 0.61 -15.17
CA ALA A 131 1.08 2.00 -15.65
C ALA A 131 2.25 2.81 -15.08
N ALA A 132 2.46 2.77 -13.75
CA ALA A 132 3.60 3.44 -13.11
C ALA A 132 4.94 2.79 -13.52
N GLY A 133 4.96 1.46 -13.66
CA GLY A 133 6.14 0.72 -14.08
C GLY A 133 6.64 1.12 -15.47
N ARG A 134 5.75 1.44 -16.42
CA ARG A 134 6.15 1.98 -17.74
C ARG A 134 6.96 3.27 -17.59
N GLU A 135 6.57 4.15 -16.70
CA GLU A 135 7.30 5.41 -16.45
C GLU A 135 8.61 5.16 -15.70
N MET A 136 8.58 4.32 -14.65
CA MET A 136 9.78 3.91 -13.90
C MET A 136 10.82 3.21 -14.80
N LEU A 137 10.38 2.42 -15.79
CA LEU A 137 11.25 1.77 -16.76
C LEU A 137 11.97 2.78 -17.66
N LYS A 138 11.31 3.87 -18.07
CA LYS A 138 11.95 4.96 -18.82
C LYS A 138 13.00 5.69 -17.97
N GLN A 139 12.74 5.80 -16.66
CA GLN A 139 13.63 6.44 -15.68
C GLN A 139 14.79 5.52 -15.24
N ASN A 140 14.70 4.20 -15.49
CA ASN A 140 15.58 3.17 -14.92
C ASN A 140 15.67 3.25 -13.39
N SER A 141 14.57 3.65 -12.73
CA SER A 141 14.50 3.84 -11.29
C SER A 141 13.05 3.81 -10.82
N GLY A 142 12.77 3.18 -9.69
CA GLY A 142 11.46 3.19 -9.07
C GLY A 142 11.36 2.28 -7.86
N SER A 143 10.35 2.54 -7.01
CA SER A 143 9.99 1.68 -5.88
C SER A 143 8.50 1.45 -5.84
N ILE A 144 8.07 0.19 -5.92
CA ILE A 144 6.67 -0.23 -5.79
C ILE A 144 6.50 -0.94 -4.46
N ILE A 145 5.53 -0.50 -3.67
CA ILE A 145 5.19 -1.04 -2.36
C ILE A 145 3.76 -1.52 -2.40
N ASN A 146 3.57 -2.82 -2.33
CA ASN A 146 2.25 -3.45 -2.30
C ASN A 146 1.80 -3.67 -0.86
N ILE A 147 0.62 -3.17 -0.50
CA ILE A 147 0.06 -3.40 0.84
C ILE A 147 -0.72 -4.72 0.81
N ALA A 148 0.00 -5.78 1.22
CA ALA A 148 -0.55 -7.11 1.40
C ALA A 148 -1.35 -7.21 2.73
N SER A 149 -1.19 -8.26 3.49
CA SER A 149 -1.75 -8.49 4.83
C SER A 149 -1.10 -9.73 5.41
N ILE A 150 -1.08 -9.87 6.72
CA ILE A 150 -0.81 -11.15 7.38
C ILE A 150 -1.77 -12.25 6.89
N ALA A 151 -2.99 -11.91 6.50
CA ALA A 151 -3.95 -12.83 5.89
C ALA A 151 -3.46 -13.44 4.56
N GLY A 152 -2.47 -12.84 3.90
CA GLY A 152 -1.79 -13.43 2.75
C GLY A 152 -0.62 -14.36 3.11
N LEU A 153 -0.21 -14.37 4.37
CA LEU A 153 0.89 -15.20 4.90
C LEU A 153 0.35 -16.41 5.67
N THR A 154 -0.77 -16.25 6.36
CA THR A 154 -1.37 -17.27 7.21
C THR A 154 -2.89 -17.22 7.14
N SER A 155 -3.56 -18.22 7.69
CA SER A 155 -5.02 -18.30 7.79
C SER A 155 -5.42 -18.62 9.23
N SER A 156 -6.58 -18.11 9.65
CA SER A 156 -7.16 -18.41 10.97
C SER A 156 -8.23 -19.48 10.85
N ALA A 157 -8.21 -20.45 11.76
CA ALA A 157 -9.26 -21.46 11.87
C ALA A 157 -10.53 -20.91 12.59
N ASN A 158 -10.37 -19.82 13.34
CA ASN A 158 -11.42 -19.24 14.18
C ASN A 158 -11.65 -17.79 13.75
N GLY A 159 -12.62 -17.54 12.90
CA GLY A 159 -12.90 -16.16 12.56
C GLY A 159 -13.84 -15.99 11.39
N PRO A 160 -14.23 -14.78 11.08
CA PRO A 160 -14.94 -14.54 9.83
C PRO A 160 -14.04 -14.92 8.65
N PHE A 161 -14.60 -15.70 7.74
CA PHE A 161 -13.87 -16.21 6.60
C PHE A 161 -13.89 -15.18 5.48
N TYR A 162 -12.72 -14.86 4.94
CA TYR A 162 -12.51 -13.85 3.89
C TYR A 162 -11.78 -14.46 2.69
N ALA A 163 -12.32 -15.52 2.11
CA ALA A 163 -11.64 -16.30 1.08
C ALA A 163 -11.07 -15.42 -0.06
N GLY A 164 -11.88 -14.50 -0.62
CA GLY A 164 -11.42 -13.59 -1.67
C GLY A 164 -10.32 -12.63 -1.22
N TYR A 165 -10.40 -12.13 0.02
CA TYR A 165 -9.39 -11.24 0.59
C TYR A 165 -8.06 -11.98 0.79
N VAL A 166 -8.09 -13.15 1.43
CA VAL A 166 -6.90 -14.00 1.65
C VAL A 166 -6.24 -14.33 0.33
N ALA A 167 -7.01 -14.82 -0.65
CA ALA A 167 -6.51 -15.15 -1.99
C ALA A 167 -5.90 -13.94 -2.69
N SER A 168 -6.55 -12.75 -2.62
CA SER A 168 -6.03 -11.53 -3.22
C SER A 168 -4.71 -11.07 -2.60
N LYS A 169 -4.59 -11.16 -1.26
CA LYS A 169 -3.37 -10.74 -0.54
C LYS A 169 -2.21 -11.73 -0.71
N ALA A 170 -2.49 -13.03 -0.76
CA ALA A 170 -1.51 -14.04 -1.13
C ALA A 170 -1.05 -13.88 -2.60
N GLY A 171 -1.99 -13.63 -3.53
CA GLY A 171 -1.69 -13.33 -4.92
C GLY A 171 -0.83 -12.08 -5.07
N LEU A 172 -1.07 -11.04 -4.28
CA LEU A 172 -0.29 -9.80 -4.29
C LEU A 172 1.17 -10.03 -3.82
N ILE A 173 1.39 -10.93 -2.86
CA ILE A 173 2.73 -11.37 -2.44
C ILE A 173 3.44 -12.10 -3.60
N GLY A 174 2.72 -12.96 -4.34
CA GLY A 174 3.24 -13.61 -5.54
C GLY A 174 3.59 -12.61 -6.63
N LEU A 175 2.69 -11.67 -6.92
CA LEU A 175 2.89 -10.58 -7.88
C LEU A 175 4.10 -9.71 -7.51
N THR A 176 4.31 -9.42 -6.23
CA THR A 176 5.48 -8.67 -5.75
C THR A 176 6.79 -9.32 -6.18
N ARG A 177 6.91 -10.64 -6.01
CA ARG A 177 8.13 -11.39 -6.40
C ARG A 177 8.32 -11.41 -7.90
N GLU A 178 7.25 -11.63 -8.67
CA GLU A 178 7.30 -11.66 -10.12
C GLU A 178 7.76 -10.33 -10.71
N LEU A 179 7.15 -9.20 -10.26
CA LEU A 179 7.53 -7.88 -10.72
C LEU A 179 8.97 -7.50 -10.30
N ALA A 180 9.40 -7.90 -9.10
CA ALA A 180 10.77 -7.70 -8.65
C ALA A 180 11.78 -8.44 -9.54
N ALA A 181 11.50 -9.70 -9.92
CA ALA A 181 12.32 -10.48 -10.82
C ALA A 181 12.37 -9.89 -12.23
N SER A 182 11.21 -9.44 -12.74
CA SER A 182 11.07 -8.90 -14.09
C SER A 182 11.76 -7.55 -14.27
N TRP A 183 11.75 -6.69 -13.24
CA TRP A 183 12.16 -5.29 -13.36
C TRP A 183 13.39 -4.91 -12.54
N GLY A 184 13.88 -5.78 -11.66
CA GLY A 184 15.02 -5.48 -10.78
C GLY A 184 16.29 -5.10 -11.55
N ARG A 185 16.60 -5.78 -12.65
CA ARG A 185 17.75 -5.44 -13.52
C ARG A 185 17.61 -4.09 -14.24
N LYS A 186 16.42 -3.51 -14.20
CA LYS A 186 16.10 -2.19 -14.79
C LYS A 186 15.97 -1.10 -13.71
N GLY A 187 16.47 -1.37 -12.50
CA GLY A 187 16.51 -0.40 -11.41
C GLY A 187 15.20 -0.21 -10.65
N ILE A 188 14.18 -1.06 -10.84
CA ILE A 188 12.90 -0.96 -10.13
C ILE A 188 12.88 -2.01 -9.03
N ARG A 189 12.61 -1.58 -7.80
CA ARG A 189 12.38 -2.46 -6.65
C ARG A 189 10.89 -2.64 -6.43
N VAL A 190 10.48 -3.85 -6.08
CA VAL A 190 9.08 -4.17 -5.75
C VAL A 190 9.06 -4.97 -4.47
N ASN A 191 8.42 -4.44 -3.44
CA ASN A 191 8.30 -5.09 -2.13
C ASN A 191 6.86 -5.04 -1.63
N ALA A 192 6.54 -5.84 -0.62
CA ALA A 192 5.26 -5.81 0.05
C ALA A 192 5.42 -5.50 1.55
N ILE A 193 4.44 -4.81 2.11
CA ILE A 193 4.20 -4.72 3.54
C ILE A 193 2.99 -5.61 3.83
N ALA A 194 3.07 -6.45 4.86
CA ALA A 194 1.98 -7.27 5.36
C ALA A 194 1.59 -6.77 6.77
N PRO A 195 0.67 -5.80 6.87
CA PRO A 195 0.20 -5.33 8.17
C PRO A 195 -0.59 -6.39 8.91
N GLY A 196 -0.45 -6.41 10.24
CA GLY A 196 -1.37 -7.03 11.17
C GLY A 196 -2.62 -6.17 11.39
N PHE A 197 -3.11 -6.14 12.63
CA PHE A 197 -4.23 -5.28 12.99
C PHE A 197 -3.76 -3.87 13.29
N PHE A 198 -4.29 -2.91 12.52
CA PHE A 198 -4.14 -1.46 12.70
C PHE A 198 -5.53 -0.83 12.63
N HIS A 199 -5.76 0.25 13.37
CA HIS A 199 -7.00 1.00 13.28
C HIS A 199 -7.22 1.51 11.87
N SER A 200 -8.31 1.08 11.26
CA SER A 200 -8.77 1.51 9.95
C SER A 200 -10.24 1.14 9.78
N ARG A 201 -10.98 1.84 8.95
CA ARG A 201 -12.38 1.49 8.69
C ARG A 201 -12.60 0.03 8.24
N LEU A 202 -11.60 -0.58 7.61
CA LEU A 202 -11.67 -1.98 7.21
C LEU A 202 -11.51 -2.90 8.43
N ALA A 203 -10.58 -2.57 9.31
CA ALA A 203 -10.24 -3.36 10.48
C ALA A 203 -11.17 -3.08 11.67
N ASP A 204 -11.63 -1.83 11.87
CA ASP A 204 -12.45 -1.43 13.04
C ASP A 204 -13.73 -2.25 13.17
N ARG A 205 -14.27 -2.75 12.05
CA ARG A 205 -15.44 -3.65 12.07
C ARG A 205 -15.18 -5.01 12.71
N VAL A 206 -13.94 -5.39 12.82
CA VAL A 206 -13.51 -6.71 13.31
C VAL A 206 -12.48 -6.59 14.44
N ILE A 207 -11.92 -5.42 14.70
CA ILE A 207 -10.93 -5.19 15.76
C ILE A 207 -11.48 -5.64 17.10
N ASP A 208 -12.70 -5.23 17.46
CA ASP A 208 -13.34 -5.61 18.73
C ASP A 208 -13.45 -7.15 18.91
N LEU A 209 -13.59 -7.88 17.79
CA LEU A 209 -13.65 -9.34 17.80
C LEU A 209 -12.26 -9.98 18.01
N TYR A 210 -11.21 -9.30 17.58
CA TYR A 210 -9.84 -9.82 17.61
C TYR A 210 -8.97 -9.21 18.70
N GLU A 211 -9.38 -8.10 19.33
CA GLU A 211 -8.57 -7.39 20.31
C GLU A 211 -8.10 -8.32 21.44
N ARG A 212 -9.02 -9.11 21.99
CA ARG A 212 -8.68 -10.11 23.01
C ARG A 212 -7.71 -11.16 22.48
N SER A 213 -7.93 -11.67 21.28
CA SER A 213 -7.03 -12.64 20.65
C SER A 213 -5.65 -12.06 20.38
N VAL A 214 -5.58 -10.79 19.98
CA VAL A 214 -4.30 -10.06 19.80
C VAL A 214 -3.58 -9.92 21.14
N GLN A 215 -4.30 -9.54 22.22
CA GLN A 215 -3.71 -9.40 23.54
C GLN A 215 -3.22 -10.74 24.12
N GLU A 216 -3.89 -11.85 23.81
CA GLU A 216 -3.54 -13.18 24.33
C GLU A 216 -2.46 -13.90 23.51
N ASN A 217 -2.36 -13.63 22.20
CA ASN A 217 -1.55 -14.46 21.28
C ASN A 217 -0.41 -13.72 20.58
N ASN A 218 -0.44 -12.38 20.50
CA ASN A 218 0.64 -11.65 19.86
C ASN A 218 1.88 -11.55 20.75
N VAL A 219 3.07 -11.55 20.14
CA VAL A 219 4.33 -11.33 20.87
C VAL A 219 4.37 -9.91 21.46
N ILE A 220 3.91 -8.90 20.66
CA ILE A 220 3.60 -7.56 21.17
C ILE A 220 2.08 -7.50 21.36
N PRO A 221 1.55 -7.60 22.62
CA PRO A 221 0.16 -7.88 22.89
C PRO A 221 -0.75 -6.64 22.75
N ARG A 222 -0.72 -6.02 21.59
CA ARG A 222 -1.58 -4.87 21.25
C ARG A 222 -1.78 -4.73 19.74
N ILE A 223 -2.79 -3.98 19.38
CA ILE A 223 -3.00 -3.49 18.02
C ILE A 223 -1.92 -2.45 17.69
N GLY A 224 -1.54 -2.35 16.42
CA GLY A 224 -0.60 -1.35 15.94
C GLY A 224 -1.12 0.07 16.12
N ASN A 225 -0.26 0.95 16.60
CA ASN A 225 -0.59 2.37 16.77
C ASN A 225 -0.50 3.14 15.45
N GLU A 226 -1.18 4.27 15.40
CA GLU A 226 -1.01 5.24 14.33
C GLU A 226 0.46 5.69 14.23
N GLY A 227 0.99 5.77 13.01
CA GLY A 227 2.38 6.15 12.73
C GLY A 227 3.35 4.98 12.58
N GLU A 228 3.03 3.78 13.08
CA GLU A 228 3.97 2.64 13.05
C GLU A 228 4.22 2.08 11.64
N LEU A 229 3.36 2.39 10.65
CA LEU A 229 3.60 2.04 9.25
C LEU A 229 4.38 3.10 8.46
N LYS A 230 4.54 4.34 8.98
CA LYS A 230 5.29 5.39 8.30
C LYS A 230 6.74 4.98 8.04
N GLY A 231 7.42 4.48 9.07
CA GLY A 231 8.84 4.14 9.00
C GLY A 231 9.15 3.09 7.94
N VAL A 232 8.40 2.00 7.88
CA VAL A 232 8.60 0.94 6.89
C VAL A 232 8.24 1.39 5.47
N ALA A 233 7.23 2.25 5.32
CA ALA A 233 6.87 2.84 4.02
C ALA A 233 8.00 3.74 3.49
N VAL A 234 8.54 4.65 4.31
CA VAL A 234 9.67 5.51 3.95
C VAL A 234 10.92 4.68 3.68
N PHE A 235 11.22 3.65 4.49
CA PHE A 235 12.33 2.73 4.27
C PHE A 235 12.26 2.07 2.90
N LEU A 236 11.12 1.47 2.54
CA LEU A 236 10.96 0.79 1.26
C LEU A 236 10.90 1.77 0.07
N ALA A 237 10.43 3.00 0.26
CA ALA A 237 10.40 4.02 -0.76
C ALA A 237 11.78 4.61 -1.08
N SER A 238 12.70 4.60 -0.12
CA SER A 238 13.96 5.34 -0.16
C SER A 238 15.18 4.48 -0.53
N ASP A 239 16.34 5.13 -0.65
CA ASP A 239 17.63 4.48 -0.90
C ASP A 239 18.10 3.59 0.27
N ALA A 240 17.50 3.75 1.47
CA ALA A 240 17.78 2.89 2.62
C ALA A 240 17.47 1.40 2.36
N SER A 241 16.59 1.12 1.38
CA SER A 241 16.26 -0.24 0.94
C SER A 241 16.77 -0.56 -0.48
N SER A 242 17.80 0.13 -0.96
CA SER A 242 18.32 0.01 -2.34
C SER A 242 18.75 -1.41 -2.74
N TYR A 243 19.03 -2.30 -1.78
CA TYR A 243 19.39 -3.69 -2.03
C TYR A 243 18.29 -4.69 -1.58
N ILE A 244 17.05 -4.20 -1.42
CA ILE A 244 15.89 -5.00 -1.00
C ILE A 244 14.83 -4.96 -2.11
N THR A 245 14.53 -6.14 -2.67
CA THR A 245 13.45 -6.32 -3.65
C THR A 245 12.86 -7.73 -3.56
N GLY A 246 11.58 -7.90 -3.91
CA GLY A 246 10.86 -9.17 -3.84
C GLY A 246 10.47 -9.60 -2.43
N GLN A 247 10.67 -8.76 -1.41
CA GLN A 247 10.44 -9.11 -0.02
C GLN A 247 9.03 -8.74 0.45
N THR A 248 8.54 -9.48 1.42
CA THR A 248 7.33 -9.16 2.19
C THR A 248 7.71 -8.94 3.63
N ILE A 249 7.48 -7.74 4.15
CA ILE A 249 7.79 -7.36 5.52
C ILE A 249 6.49 -7.39 6.32
N ALA A 250 6.38 -8.33 7.28
CA ALA A 250 5.30 -8.33 8.25
C ALA A 250 5.51 -7.19 9.26
N VAL A 251 4.42 -6.45 9.54
CA VAL A 251 4.38 -5.41 10.57
C VAL A 251 3.13 -5.70 11.40
N ASP A 252 3.24 -6.63 12.34
CA ASP A 252 2.10 -7.32 12.92
C ASP A 252 2.21 -7.61 14.43
N GLY A 253 3.23 -7.08 15.08
CA GLY A 253 3.48 -7.36 16.50
C GLY A 253 3.89 -8.81 16.80
N GLY A 254 4.40 -9.53 15.79
CA GLY A 254 4.81 -10.93 15.92
C GLY A 254 3.64 -11.92 15.82
N MET A 255 2.54 -11.54 15.19
CA MET A 255 1.37 -12.41 15.02
C MET A 255 1.64 -13.61 14.08
N THR A 256 2.60 -13.47 13.18
CA THR A 256 2.95 -14.52 12.20
C THR A 256 4.25 -15.27 12.52
N VAL A 257 4.76 -15.15 13.74
CA VAL A 257 5.97 -15.84 14.21
C VAL A 257 5.64 -17.24 14.75
#